data_2cb7eda78d42800e3aff4739ded31e3f
#
_entry.id   2cb7eda78d42800e3aff4739ded31e3f
#
_cell.length_a   1.000
_cell.length_b   1.000
_cell.length_c   1.000
_cell.angle_alpha   90.00
_cell.angle_beta   90.00
_cell.angle_gamma   90.00
#
_symmetry.space_group_name_H-M   'P 1'
#
loop_
_entity.id
_entity.type
_entity.pdbx_description
1 polymer ?
#
loop_
_entity_poly.entity_id
_entity_poly.type
_entity_poly.pdbx_seq_one_letter_code
_entity_poly.pdbx_strand_id
1 'polypeptide(L)'
;MKEWVEGLLPLERDLFFTLNGSESFFWDNVMWTISGRLIWIPFYLFILFLFFYRVPRKEGILAALFLILVFVLCDQVSSSLFKPFFERFRPTHHPDFTDLVDTVNNYRGGRYGFISGHATNSFGLAVFVSMVFKHRAVTAITLLWALLNSYTRVYLGVHFVSDIVAGIVVGSLVALLVYEAYSWARARVVHPSPVQTRSPYTKYGALFAITLVVYLAVITIFSSLLATLPH
;
A
#
# COMPACT_ATOMS: atom_id res chain seq x y z
N MET A 1 21.78 -13.27 -7.00
CA MET A 1 20.88 -12.11 -6.70
C MET A 1 20.61 -11.95 -5.21
N LYS A 2 20.46 -13.07 -4.46
CA LYS A 2 20.33 -13.04 -3.00
C LYS A 2 21.48 -12.27 -2.34
N GLU A 3 22.72 -12.61 -2.64
CA GLU A 3 23.93 -11.97 -2.07
C GLU A 3 23.96 -10.45 -2.28
N TRP A 4 23.43 -9.96 -3.41
CA TRP A 4 23.36 -8.53 -3.67
C TRP A 4 22.43 -7.80 -2.71
N VAL A 5 21.23 -8.34 -2.46
CA VAL A 5 20.29 -7.72 -1.50
C VAL A 5 20.71 -7.93 -0.06
N GLU A 6 21.37 -9.05 0.27
CA GLU A 6 21.97 -9.27 1.59
C GLU A 6 23.14 -8.30 1.85
N GLY A 7 23.87 -7.89 0.82
CA GLY A 7 24.91 -6.87 0.91
C GLY A 7 24.42 -5.48 1.35
N LEU A 8 23.09 -5.23 1.36
CA LEU A 8 22.50 -4.01 1.89
C LEU A 8 22.34 -4.03 3.43
N LEU A 9 22.36 -5.21 4.06
CA LEU A 9 22.14 -5.35 5.50
C LEU A 9 23.04 -4.49 6.38
N PRO A 10 24.37 -4.39 6.13
CA PRO A 10 25.24 -3.54 6.94
C PRO A 10 24.83 -2.06 6.92
N LEU A 11 24.19 -1.59 5.86
CA LEU A 11 23.77 -0.21 5.68
C LEU A 11 22.43 0.11 6.36
N GLU A 12 21.55 -0.89 6.52
CA GLU A 12 20.18 -0.68 7.00
C GLU A 12 19.88 -1.33 8.35
N ARG A 13 20.78 -2.17 8.87
CA ARG A 13 20.57 -2.91 10.11
C ARG A 13 20.22 -2.02 11.29
N ASP A 14 21.05 -1.02 11.55
CA ASP A 14 20.86 -0.13 12.71
C ASP A 14 19.59 0.72 12.56
N LEU A 15 19.30 1.16 11.33
CA LEU A 15 18.07 1.86 11.01
C LEU A 15 16.85 0.94 11.21
N PHE A 16 16.95 -0.33 10.79
CA PHE A 16 15.88 -1.31 11.00
C PHE A 16 15.57 -1.46 12.50
N PHE A 17 16.57 -1.73 13.34
CA PHE A 17 16.35 -1.90 14.77
C PHE A 17 15.87 -0.63 15.48
N THR A 18 16.23 0.55 14.97
CA THR A 18 15.70 1.82 15.48
C THR A 18 14.20 1.99 15.18
N LEU A 19 13.72 1.41 14.09
CA LEU A 19 12.33 1.54 13.59
C LEU A 19 11.44 0.35 13.96
N ASN A 20 12.04 -0.76 14.41
CA ASN A 20 11.33 -2.00 14.69
C ASN A 20 10.77 -2.00 16.12
N GLY A 21 9.48 -2.27 16.24
CA GLY A 21 8.80 -2.39 17.52
C GLY A 21 8.70 -1.10 18.35
N SER A 22 8.11 -1.23 19.50
CA SER A 22 8.15 -0.22 20.59
C SER A 22 7.69 -0.91 21.88
N GLU A 23 7.97 -0.30 23.04
CA GLU A 23 7.47 -0.76 24.35
C GLU A 23 5.99 -0.37 24.60
N SER A 24 5.29 0.17 23.60
CA SER A 24 3.95 0.73 23.73
C SER A 24 2.89 -0.21 23.16
N PHE A 25 2.13 -0.85 24.03
CA PHE A 25 0.97 -1.66 23.66
C PHE A 25 -0.06 -0.91 22.79
N PHE A 26 -0.19 0.40 22.99
CA PHE A 26 -1.06 1.24 22.13
C PHE A 26 -0.55 1.26 20.69
N TRP A 27 0.75 1.54 20.49
CA TRP A 27 1.33 1.57 19.14
C TRP A 27 1.36 0.20 18.49
N ASP A 28 1.55 -0.87 19.25
CA ASP A 28 1.46 -2.24 18.74
C ASP A 28 0.07 -2.52 18.14
N ASN A 29 -0.99 -2.17 18.88
CA ASN A 29 -2.35 -2.32 18.38
C ASN A 29 -2.62 -1.45 17.15
N VAL A 30 -2.15 -0.20 17.12
CA VAL A 30 -2.30 0.71 15.97
C VAL A 30 -1.60 0.13 14.73
N MET A 31 -0.34 -0.24 14.85
CA MET A 31 0.45 -0.75 13.72
C MET A 31 -0.04 -2.11 13.24
N TRP A 32 -0.44 -2.97 14.17
CA TRP A 32 -1.10 -4.23 13.85
C TRP A 32 -2.38 -4.01 13.05
N THR A 33 -3.28 -3.16 13.54
CA THR A 33 -4.57 -2.89 12.89
C THR A 33 -4.39 -2.27 11.50
N ILE A 34 -3.52 -1.26 11.37
CA ILE A 34 -3.24 -0.61 10.06
C ILE A 34 -2.64 -1.60 9.07
N SER A 35 -1.81 -2.53 9.52
CA SER A 35 -1.22 -3.58 8.68
C SER A 35 -2.22 -4.64 8.24
N GLY A 36 -3.37 -4.75 8.92
CA GLY A 36 -4.41 -5.73 8.60
C GLY A 36 -5.05 -5.51 7.24
N ARG A 37 -5.47 -6.59 6.58
CA ARG A 37 -6.12 -6.50 5.25
C ARG A 37 -7.59 -6.13 5.34
N LEU A 38 -8.31 -6.72 6.29
CA LEU A 38 -9.76 -6.56 6.42
C LEU A 38 -10.16 -5.14 6.80
N ILE A 39 -9.31 -4.46 7.55
CA ILE A 39 -9.58 -3.10 8.00
C ILE A 39 -9.74 -2.11 6.83
N TRP A 40 -9.16 -2.37 5.67
CA TRP A 40 -9.25 -1.48 4.51
C TRP A 40 -10.43 -1.76 3.60
N ILE A 41 -11.19 -2.85 3.80
CA ILE A 41 -12.34 -3.20 2.95
C ILE A 41 -13.37 -2.06 2.91
N PRO A 42 -13.82 -1.45 4.03
CA PRO A 42 -14.79 -0.35 3.97
C PRO A 42 -14.28 0.85 3.15
N PHE A 43 -12.97 1.15 3.25
CA PHE A 43 -12.38 2.24 2.49
C PHE A 43 -12.27 1.92 0.99
N TYR A 44 -11.95 0.68 0.62
CA TYR A 44 -11.96 0.25 -0.79
C TYR A 44 -13.37 0.28 -1.38
N LEU A 45 -14.38 -0.11 -0.63
CA LEU A 45 -15.77 0.01 -1.03
C LEU A 45 -16.19 1.48 -1.21
N PHE A 46 -15.68 2.38 -0.36
CA PHE A 46 -15.89 3.82 -0.52
C PHE A 46 -15.23 4.36 -1.80
N ILE A 47 -14.02 3.94 -2.17
CA ILE A 47 -13.39 4.30 -3.45
C ILE A 47 -14.26 3.82 -4.63
N LEU A 48 -14.72 2.56 -4.58
CA LEU A 48 -15.61 2.02 -5.60
C LEU A 48 -16.92 2.80 -5.68
N PHE A 49 -17.52 3.13 -4.55
CA PHE A 49 -18.71 4.00 -4.51
C PHE A 49 -18.45 5.33 -5.24
N LEU A 50 -17.34 6.00 -4.98
CA LEU A 50 -17.01 7.27 -5.65
C LEU A 50 -16.80 7.11 -7.16
N PHE A 51 -16.33 5.96 -7.63
CA PHE A 51 -16.19 5.69 -9.07
C PHE A 51 -17.53 5.62 -9.80
N PHE A 52 -18.62 5.29 -9.10
CA PHE A 52 -19.95 5.20 -9.68
C PHE A 52 -20.89 6.36 -9.27
N TYR A 53 -20.55 7.10 -8.21
CA TYR A 53 -21.44 8.14 -7.70
C TYR A 53 -21.49 9.35 -8.64
N ARG A 54 -22.62 9.54 -9.30
CA ARG A 54 -22.85 10.63 -10.27
C ARG A 54 -21.76 10.73 -11.36
N VAL A 55 -21.26 9.61 -11.79
CA VAL A 55 -20.27 9.44 -12.86
C VAL A 55 -20.87 8.48 -13.90
N PRO A 56 -20.63 8.69 -15.22
CA PRO A 56 -21.10 7.77 -16.24
C PRO A 56 -20.61 6.34 -15.98
N ARG A 57 -21.50 5.34 -16.14
CA ARG A 57 -21.20 3.93 -15.84
C ARG A 57 -19.92 3.42 -16.51
N LYS A 58 -19.67 3.81 -17.77
CA LYS A 58 -18.47 3.40 -18.52
C LYS A 58 -17.19 3.91 -17.84
N GLU A 59 -17.19 5.15 -17.36
CA GLU A 59 -16.08 5.74 -16.59
C GLU A 59 -15.83 4.97 -15.29
N GLY A 60 -16.90 4.70 -14.51
CA GLY A 60 -16.80 3.98 -13.25
C GLY A 60 -16.28 2.55 -13.42
N ILE A 61 -16.83 1.81 -14.40
CA ILE A 61 -16.38 0.45 -14.72
C ILE A 61 -14.90 0.45 -15.11
N LEU A 62 -14.50 1.38 -15.98
CA LEU A 62 -13.13 1.45 -16.46
C LEU A 62 -12.17 1.75 -15.31
N ALA A 63 -12.47 2.75 -14.47
CA ALA A 63 -11.65 3.09 -13.30
C ALA A 63 -11.52 1.91 -12.32
N ALA A 64 -12.62 1.20 -12.05
CA ALA A 64 -12.63 0.04 -11.17
C ALA A 64 -11.80 -1.13 -11.73
N LEU A 65 -11.94 -1.45 -13.02
CA LEU A 65 -11.16 -2.51 -13.66
C LEU A 65 -9.67 -2.23 -13.64
N PHE A 66 -9.25 -0.98 -13.91
CA PHE A 66 -7.85 -0.61 -13.88
C PHE A 66 -7.29 -0.52 -12.45
N LEU A 67 -8.11 -0.15 -11.45
CA LEU A 67 -7.71 -0.25 -10.04
C LEU A 67 -7.44 -1.70 -9.62
N ILE A 68 -8.32 -2.63 -10.01
CA ILE A 68 -8.13 -4.07 -9.77
C ILE A 68 -6.86 -4.55 -10.49
N LEU A 69 -6.63 -4.10 -11.72
CA LEU A 69 -5.43 -4.47 -12.49
C LEU A 69 -4.14 -4.01 -11.79
N VAL A 70 -4.11 -2.76 -11.24
CA VAL A 70 -2.97 -2.30 -10.42
C VAL A 70 -2.70 -3.25 -9.27
N PHE A 71 -3.75 -3.60 -8.51
CA PHE A 71 -3.61 -4.46 -7.34
C PHE A 71 -3.08 -5.86 -7.73
N VAL A 72 -3.67 -6.46 -8.76
CA VAL A 72 -3.24 -7.78 -9.25
C VAL A 72 -1.79 -7.75 -9.72
N LEU A 73 -1.40 -6.76 -10.52
CA LEU A 73 -0.03 -6.66 -11.03
C LEU A 73 0.98 -6.41 -9.90
N CYS A 74 0.68 -5.51 -8.96
CA CYS A 74 1.53 -5.25 -7.80
C CYS A 74 1.73 -6.51 -6.95
N ASP A 75 0.64 -7.26 -6.69
CA ASP A 75 0.71 -8.50 -5.92
C ASP A 75 1.52 -9.57 -6.66
N GLN A 76 1.24 -9.80 -7.95
CA GLN A 76 1.96 -10.81 -8.75
C GLN A 76 3.45 -10.47 -8.89
N VAL A 77 3.79 -9.22 -9.17
CA VAL A 77 5.19 -8.80 -9.27
C VAL A 77 5.91 -9.00 -7.95
N SER A 78 5.33 -8.56 -6.83
CA SER A 78 5.99 -8.69 -5.53
C SER A 78 6.07 -10.14 -5.03
N SER A 79 5.00 -10.92 -5.20
CA SER A 79 4.86 -12.25 -4.57
C SER A 79 5.35 -13.39 -5.46
N SER A 80 5.08 -13.33 -6.78
CA SER A 80 5.39 -14.41 -7.71
C SER A 80 6.69 -14.21 -8.48
N LEU A 81 7.16 -12.94 -8.61
CA LEU A 81 8.40 -12.65 -9.34
C LEU A 81 9.56 -12.37 -8.37
N PHE A 82 9.45 -11.34 -7.54
CA PHE A 82 10.59 -10.88 -6.74
C PHE A 82 10.94 -11.83 -5.59
N LYS A 83 9.97 -12.30 -4.80
CA LYS A 83 10.28 -13.14 -3.62
C LYS A 83 10.98 -14.45 -3.98
N PRO A 84 10.52 -15.24 -4.99
CA PRO A 84 11.23 -16.46 -5.37
C PRO A 84 12.56 -16.19 -6.06
N PHE A 85 12.71 -15.03 -6.75
CA PHE A 85 13.94 -14.68 -7.46
C PHE A 85 15.08 -14.26 -6.55
N PHE A 86 14.77 -13.48 -5.48
CA PHE A 86 15.78 -12.95 -4.57
C PHE A 86 15.99 -13.83 -3.34
N GLU A 87 14.96 -14.56 -2.88
CA GLU A 87 14.98 -15.45 -1.71
C GLU A 87 15.60 -14.81 -0.45
N ARG A 88 15.45 -13.49 -0.30
CA ARG A 88 15.91 -12.77 0.86
C ARG A 88 15.06 -13.10 2.08
N PHE A 89 15.69 -13.53 3.16
CA PHE A 89 14.99 -13.78 4.41
C PHE A 89 14.38 -12.48 4.97
N ARG A 90 13.20 -12.61 5.59
CA ARG A 90 12.67 -11.54 6.43
C ARG A 90 13.50 -11.38 7.69
N PRO A 91 13.48 -10.18 8.35
CA PRO A 91 14.16 -10.00 9.63
C PRO A 91 13.81 -11.11 10.65
N THR A 92 12.53 -11.45 10.79
CA THR A 92 12.00 -12.51 11.65
C THR A 92 12.46 -13.94 11.32
N HIS A 93 13.10 -14.15 10.17
CA HIS A 93 13.63 -15.46 9.71
C HIS A 93 15.12 -15.42 9.39
N HIS A 94 15.77 -14.26 9.61
CA HIS A 94 17.18 -14.11 9.32
C HIS A 94 18.02 -14.83 10.39
N PRO A 95 18.98 -15.69 10.00
CA PRO A 95 19.72 -16.54 10.95
C PRO A 95 20.50 -15.75 12.01
N ASP A 96 20.99 -14.54 11.67
CA ASP A 96 21.87 -13.78 12.56
C ASP A 96 21.13 -12.96 13.62
N PHE A 97 19.83 -12.66 13.46
CA PHE A 97 19.13 -11.74 14.36
C PHE A 97 17.63 -11.99 14.51
N THR A 98 17.15 -13.18 14.13
CA THR A 98 15.73 -13.54 14.31
C THR A 98 15.25 -13.38 15.77
N ASP A 99 16.14 -13.61 16.73
CA ASP A 99 15.84 -13.52 18.17
C ASP A 99 15.94 -12.09 18.74
N LEU A 100 16.45 -11.14 17.93
CA LEU A 100 16.58 -9.73 18.30
C LEU A 100 15.44 -8.87 17.74
N VAL A 101 14.59 -9.46 16.87
CA VAL A 101 13.52 -8.72 16.18
C VAL A 101 12.28 -8.67 17.06
N ASP A 102 11.81 -7.43 17.32
CA ASP A 102 10.53 -7.23 17.99
C ASP A 102 9.37 -7.65 17.09
N THR A 103 8.45 -8.44 17.64
CA THR A 103 7.27 -8.93 16.91
C THR A 103 6.00 -8.67 17.71
N VAL A 104 4.96 -8.16 17.04
CA VAL A 104 3.64 -8.00 17.64
C VAL A 104 2.82 -9.26 17.40
N ASN A 105 2.17 -9.76 18.45
CA ASN A 105 1.35 -10.99 18.43
C ASN A 105 2.09 -12.22 17.87
N ASN A 106 3.40 -12.31 18.05
CA ASN A 106 4.26 -13.39 17.50
C ASN A 106 4.16 -13.53 15.97
N TYR A 107 3.80 -12.48 15.27
CA TYR A 107 3.66 -12.48 13.83
C TYR A 107 5.03 -12.45 13.15
N ARG A 108 5.33 -13.44 12.33
CA ARG A 108 6.63 -13.56 11.63
C ARG A 108 6.51 -13.41 10.11
N GLY A 109 5.28 -13.50 9.57
CA GLY A 109 5.05 -13.49 8.11
C GLY A 109 5.62 -14.74 7.42
N GLY A 110 5.71 -14.70 6.09
CA GLY A 110 6.33 -15.77 5.31
C GLY A 110 7.86 -15.66 5.28
N ARG A 111 8.55 -16.70 4.77
CA ARG A 111 10.00 -16.83 4.82
C ARG A 111 10.76 -15.71 4.10
N TYR A 112 10.33 -15.32 2.89
CA TYR A 112 11.02 -14.34 2.04
C TYR A 112 10.34 -12.95 2.05
N GLY A 113 11.15 -11.90 2.06
CA GLY A 113 10.73 -10.51 2.24
C GLY A 113 10.84 -9.61 1.02
N PHE A 114 11.85 -9.77 0.17
CA PHE A 114 12.13 -8.84 -0.90
C PHE A 114 11.28 -9.10 -2.16
N ILE A 115 10.52 -8.16 -2.61
CA ILE A 115 10.17 -6.82 -2.11
C ILE A 115 8.93 -6.88 -1.21
N SER A 116 8.67 -5.78 -0.47
CA SER A 116 7.47 -5.69 0.37
C SER A 116 6.18 -5.60 -0.46
N GLY A 117 5.33 -6.63 -0.40
CA GLY A 117 4.03 -6.61 -1.08
C GLY A 117 3.08 -5.53 -0.55
N HIS A 118 3.11 -5.21 0.76
CA HIS A 118 2.33 -4.11 1.32
C HIS A 118 2.76 -2.75 0.74
N ALA A 119 4.05 -2.47 0.67
CA ALA A 119 4.56 -1.25 0.07
C ALA A 119 4.20 -1.17 -1.41
N THR A 120 4.40 -2.26 -2.17
CA THR A 120 4.08 -2.32 -3.61
C THR A 120 2.60 -2.05 -3.86
N ASN A 121 1.70 -2.73 -3.14
CA ASN A 121 0.25 -2.56 -3.29
C ASN A 121 -0.23 -1.19 -2.82
N SER A 122 0.26 -0.69 -1.68
CA SER A 122 -0.17 0.60 -1.14
C SER A 122 0.27 1.76 -2.02
N PHE A 123 1.52 1.75 -2.51
CA PHE A 123 1.99 2.80 -3.43
C PHE A 123 1.39 2.67 -4.82
N GLY A 124 1.19 1.45 -5.32
CA GLY A 124 0.44 1.22 -6.56
C GLY A 124 -0.94 1.85 -6.50
N LEU A 125 -1.69 1.56 -5.43
CA LEU A 125 -3.02 2.14 -5.20
C LEU A 125 -2.94 3.67 -5.06
N ALA A 126 -2.05 4.20 -4.22
CA ALA A 126 -1.94 5.62 -3.92
C ALA A 126 -1.62 6.44 -5.17
N VAL A 127 -0.67 6.00 -5.98
CA VAL A 127 -0.28 6.68 -7.23
C VAL A 127 -1.41 6.61 -8.25
N PHE A 128 -2.01 5.44 -8.48
CA PHE A 128 -3.11 5.30 -9.44
C PHE A 128 -4.31 6.17 -9.06
N VAL A 129 -4.77 6.12 -7.80
CA VAL A 129 -5.89 6.93 -7.30
C VAL A 129 -5.57 8.43 -7.41
N SER A 130 -4.34 8.84 -7.07
CA SER A 130 -3.90 10.24 -7.22
C SER A 130 -4.02 10.73 -8.66
N MET A 131 -3.62 9.91 -9.62
CA MET A 131 -3.69 10.26 -11.05
C MET A 131 -5.12 10.25 -11.59
N VAL A 132 -5.98 9.35 -11.08
CA VAL A 132 -7.40 9.30 -11.45
C VAL A 132 -8.16 10.48 -10.87
N PHE A 133 -7.96 10.84 -9.60
CA PHE A 133 -8.67 11.97 -8.97
C PHE A 133 -8.13 13.33 -9.37
N LYS A 134 -6.85 13.46 -9.71
CA LYS A 134 -6.16 14.72 -10.05
C LYS A 134 -6.43 15.84 -9.01
N HIS A 135 -6.31 15.51 -7.73
CA HIS A 135 -6.60 16.41 -6.62
C HIS A 135 -5.46 16.36 -5.59
N ARG A 136 -4.84 17.50 -5.29
CA ARG A 136 -3.63 17.58 -4.43
C ARG A 136 -3.81 16.95 -3.05
N ALA A 137 -4.96 17.16 -2.40
CA ALA A 137 -5.21 16.56 -1.08
C ALA A 137 -5.34 15.04 -1.16
N VAL A 138 -5.92 14.48 -2.23
CA VAL A 138 -5.95 13.03 -2.45
C VAL A 138 -4.54 12.48 -2.58
N THR A 139 -3.71 13.12 -3.42
CA THR A 139 -2.30 12.71 -3.58
C THR A 139 -1.55 12.72 -2.25
N ALA A 140 -1.64 13.82 -1.49
CA ALA A 140 -0.94 13.94 -0.22
C ALA A 140 -1.38 12.85 0.78
N ILE A 141 -2.69 12.70 0.99
CA ILE A 141 -3.18 11.77 2.02
C ILE A 141 -3.02 10.30 1.64
N THR A 142 -3.15 9.94 0.35
CA THR A 142 -2.94 8.54 -0.08
C THR A 142 -1.47 8.15 -0.04
N LEU A 143 -0.54 9.06 -0.37
CA LEU A 143 0.89 8.80 -0.21
C LEU A 143 1.30 8.69 1.25
N LEU A 144 0.76 9.55 2.14
CA LEU A 144 0.98 9.44 3.58
C LEU A 144 0.43 8.12 4.13
N TRP A 145 -0.76 7.73 3.71
CA TRP A 145 -1.34 6.43 4.06
C TRP A 145 -0.47 5.26 3.57
N ALA A 146 0.03 5.33 2.33
CA ALA A 146 0.89 4.28 1.77
C ALA A 146 2.23 4.18 2.51
N LEU A 147 2.82 5.32 2.92
CA LEU A 147 4.00 5.37 3.77
C LEU A 147 3.74 4.74 5.13
N LEU A 148 2.64 5.12 5.79
CA LEU A 148 2.25 4.56 7.09
C LEU A 148 2.03 3.05 7.00
N ASN A 149 1.29 2.58 6.00
CA ASN A 149 1.06 1.15 5.78
C ASN A 149 2.37 0.39 5.51
N SER A 150 3.29 1.00 4.76
CA SER A 150 4.63 0.44 4.52
C SER A 150 5.47 0.41 5.79
N TYR A 151 5.44 1.47 6.61
CA TYR A 151 6.15 1.53 7.88
C TYR A 151 5.70 0.46 8.86
N THR A 152 4.40 0.13 8.88
CA THR A 152 3.92 -0.98 9.73
C THR A 152 4.70 -2.28 9.52
N ARG A 153 5.27 -2.51 8.32
CA ARG A 153 5.98 -3.75 8.01
C ARG A 153 7.39 -3.80 8.61
N VAL A 154 8.03 -2.64 8.75
CA VAL A 154 9.30 -2.50 9.48
C VAL A 154 9.02 -2.61 10.98
N TYR A 155 8.00 -1.90 11.47
CA TYR A 155 7.57 -1.93 12.86
C TYR A 155 7.28 -3.37 13.35
N LEU A 156 6.54 -4.15 12.55
CA LEU A 156 6.21 -5.55 12.85
C LEU A 156 7.35 -6.55 12.59
N GLY A 157 8.55 -6.07 12.25
CA GLY A 157 9.73 -6.90 12.08
C GLY A 157 9.73 -7.79 10.83
N VAL A 158 8.84 -7.59 9.86
CA VAL A 158 8.68 -8.52 8.74
C VAL A 158 9.30 -8.06 7.42
N HIS A 159 9.84 -6.83 7.37
CA HIS A 159 10.56 -6.31 6.20
C HIS A 159 11.70 -5.37 6.61
N PHE A 160 12.81 -5.45 5.89
CA PHE A 160 13.85 -4.45 5.94
C PHE A 160 13.45 -3.16 5.22
N VAL A 161 14.15 -2.06 5.51
CA VAL A 161 13.87 -0.76 4.88
C VAL A 161 14.04 -0.81 3.36
N SER A 162 15.06 -1.49 2.87
CA SER A 162 15.29 -1.66 1.42
C SER A 162 14.18 -2.46 0.72
N ASP A 163 13.52 -3.43 1.40
CA ASP A 163 12.35 -4.13 0.87
C ASP A 163 11.18 -3.15 0.63
N ILE A 164 11.04 -2.17 1.54
CA ILE A 164 10.02 -1.12 1.44
C ILE A 164 10.34 -0.18 0.29
N VAL A 165 11.57 0.35 0.23
CA VAL A 165 11.99 1.29 -0.82
C VAL A 165 11.82 0.67 -2.21
N ALA A 166 12.26 -0.58 -2.40
CA ALA A 166 12.08 -1.30 -3.66
C ALA A 166 10.59 -1.51 -3.98
N GLY A 167 9.76 -1.82 -2.97
CA GLY A 167 8.32 -1.94 -3.12
C GLY A 167 7.64 -0.64 -3.55
N ILE A 168 8.05 0.50 -2.96
CA ILE A 168 7.59 1.85 -3.33
C ILE A 168 7.87 2.12 -4.82
N VAL A 169 9.11 1.90 -5.25
CA VAL A 169 9.52 2.15 -6.64
C VAL A 169 8.73 1.27 -7.61
N VAL A 170 8.68 -0.03 -7.36
CA VAL A 170 8.01 -0.99 -8.25
C VAL A 170 6.50 -0.73 -8.29
N GLY A 171 5.85 -0.53 -7.14
CA GLY A 171 4.41 -0.24 -7.08
C GLY A 171 4.04 1.06 -7.80
N SER A 172 4.87 2.11 -7.64
CA SER A 172 4.68 3.37 -8.35
C SER A 172 4.82 3.22 -9.85
N LEU A 173 5.85 2.50 -10.32
CA LEU A 173 6.05 2.24 -11.75
C LEU A 173 4.89 1.44 -12.37
N VAL A 174 4.43 0.39 -11.69
CA VAL A 174 3.25 -0.38 -12.13
C VAL A 174 2.03 0.54 -12.25
N ALA A 175 1.78 1.39 -11.25
CA ALA A 175 0.65 2.31 -11.27
C ALA A 175 0.73 3.33 -12.41
N LEU A 176 1.92 3.86 -12.71
CA LEU A 176 2.13 4.78 -13.82
C LEU A 176 1.82 4.10 -15.16
N LEU A 177 2.35 2.91 -15.39
CA LEU A 177 2.12 2.15 -16.63
C LEU A 177 0.63 1.80 -16.80
N VAL A 178 -0.03 1.36 -15.73
CA VAL A 178 -1.46 1.02 -15.73
C VAL A 178 -2.30 2.28 -15.94
N TYR A 179 -1.90 3.44 -15.39
CA TYR A 179 -2.61 4.69 -15.63
C TYR A 179 -2.50 5.17 -17.08
N GLU A 180 -1.36 5.02 -17.73
CA GLU A 180 -1.24 5.33 -19.16
C GLU A 180 -2.18 4.45 -20.00
N ALA A 181 -2.22 3.14 -19.71
CA ALA A 181 -3.17 2.23 -20.35
C ALA A 181 -4.64 2.60 -20.05
N TYR A 182 -4.96 3.00 -18.80
CA TYR A 182 -6.28 3.52 -18.44
C TYR A 182 -6.62 4.78 -19.24
N SER A 183 -5.71 5.73 -19.34
CA SER A 183 -5.91 6.98 -20.06
C SER A 183 -6.20 6.74 -21.54
N TRP A 184 -5.44 5.85 -22.16
CA TRP A 184 -5.63 5.42 -23.53
C TRP A 184 -7.01 4.70 -23.74
N ALA A 185 -7.35 3.77 -22.87
CA ALA A 185 -8.63 3.06 -22.91
C ALA A 185 -9.81 4.02 -22.69
N ARG A 186 -9.68 4.96 -21.74
CA ARG A 186 -10.67 6.00 -21.46
C ARG A 186 -10.98 6.85 -22.70
N ALA A 187 -9.96 7.28 -23.42
CA ALA A 187 -10.13 8.07 -24.63
C ALA A 187 -10.92 7.31 -25.71
N ARG A 188 -10.79 5.96 -25.79
CA ARG A 188 -11.46 5.13 -26.81
C ARG A 188 -12.82 4.60 -26.41
N VAL A 189 -13.05 4.35 -25.12
CA VAL A 189 -14.30 3.73 -24.64
C VAL A 189 -15.33 4.79 -24.22
N VAL A 190 -14.85 5.84 -23.58
CA VAL A 190 -15.73 6.90 -23.01
C VAL A 190 -15.95 8.03 -24.01
N HIS A 191 -14.98 8.29 -24.90
CA HIS A 191 -15.01 9.41 -25.85
C HIS A 191 -15.31 10.74 -25.15
N PRO A 192 -14.49 11.16 -24.13
CA PRO A 192 -14.75 12.36 -23.37
C PRO A 192 -14.77 13.58 -24.29
N SER A 193 -15.80 14.43 -24.16
CA SER A 193 -15.83 15.70 -24.88
C SER A 193 -14.68 16.61 -24.44
N PRO A 194 -14.28 17.63 -25.23
CA PRO A 194 -13.21 18.58 -24.85
C PRO A 194 -13.42 19.23 -23.47
N VAL A 195 -14.67 19.43 -23.07
CA VAL A 195 -15.03 19.93 -21.73
C VAL A 195 -14.82 18.86 -20.64
N GLN A 196 -14.90 17.57 -20.99
CA GLN A 196 -14.73 16.41 -20.09
C GLN A 196 -13.29 15.87 -20.03
N THR A 197 -12.31 16.59 -20.57
CA THR A 197 -10.89 16.20 -20.45
C THR A 197 -10.40 16.19 -19.01
N ARG A 198 -11.07 16.93 -18.11
CA ARG A 198 -10.84 16.85 -16.66
C ARG A 198 -11.37 15.53 -16.10
N SER A 199 -10.71 15.03 -15.06
CA SER A 199 -11.20 13.85 -14.36
C SER A 199 -12.57 14.13 -13.73
N PRO A 200 -13.57 13.23 -13.91
CA PRO A 200 -14.88 13.38 -13.27
C PRO A 200 -14.82 13.23 -11.74
N TYR A 201 -13.70 12.71 -11.22
CA TYR A 201 -13.48 12.41 -9.81
C TYR A 201 -12.91 13.59 -9.02
N THR A 202 -12.31 14.60 -9.68
CA THR A 202 -11.65 15.74 -9.02
C THR A 202 -12.58 16.46 -8.03
N LYS A 203 -13.87 16.58 -8.36
CA LYS A 203 -14.89 17.21 -7.50
C LYS A 203 -15.11 16.49 -6.16
N TYR A 204 -14.75 15.20 -6.06
CA TYR A 204 -14.86 14.40 -4.85
C TYR A 204 -13.55 14.34 -4.05
N GLY A 205 -12.51 15.04 -4.50
CA GLY A 205 -11.18 14.95 -3.89
C GLY A 205 -11.14 15.40 -2.42
N ALA A 206 -11.86 16.47 -2.06
CA ALA A 206 -11.94 16.90 -0.67
C ALA A 206 -12.70 15.87 0.20
N LEU A 207 -13.83 15.36 -0.28
CA LEU A 207 -14.59 14.30 0.41
C LEU A 207 -13.71 13.06 0.62
N PHE A 208 -13.00 12.62 -0.41
CA PHE A 208 -12.08 11.49 -0.32
C PHE A 208 -11.02 11.71 0.78
N ALA A 209 -10.34 12.86 0.73
CA ALA A 209 -9.26 13.16 1.66
C ALA A 209 -9.77 13.22 3.13
N ILE A 210 -10.89 13.90 3.37
CA ILE A 210 -11.51 13.97 4.70
C ILE A 210 -11.90 12.58 5.19
N THR A 211 -12.54 11.77 4.33
CA THR A 211 -12.96 10.41 4.70
C THR A 211 -11.75 9.55 5.09
N LEU A 212 -10.64 9.61 4.35
CA LEU A 212 -9.45 8.83 4.71
C LEU A 212 -8.82 9.31 6.02
N VAL A 213 -8.75 10.62 6.26
CA VAL A 213 -8.26 11.18 7.54
C VAL A 213 -9.13 10.73 8.71
N VAL A 214 -10.46 10.86 8.58
CA VAL A 214 -11.40 10.41 9.61
C VAL A 214 -11.28 8.90 9.84
N TYR A 215 -11.15 8.13 8.76
CA TYR A 215 -11.01 6.69 8.85
C TYR A 215 -9.73 6.27 9.59
N LEU A 216 -8.61 6.91 9.29
CA LEU A 216 -7.36 6.71 10.03
C LEU A 216 -7.48 7.08 11.51
N ALA A 217 -8.15 8.19 11.82
CA ALA A 217 -8.41 8.59 13.21
C ALA A 217 -9.27 7.54 13.95
N VAL A 218 -10.33 7.05 13.31
CA VAL A 218 -11.19 5.99 13.87
C VAL A 218 -10.37 4.71 14.12
N ILE A 219 -9.57 4.26 13.14
CA ILE A 219 -8.69 3.09 13.32
C ILE A 219 -7.76 3.29 14.51
N THR A 220 -7.14 4.46 14.63
CA THR A 220 -6.19 4.75 15.70
C THR A 220 -6.87 4.76 17.08
N ILE A 221 -8.03 5.43 17.19
CA ILE A 221 -8.77 5.52 18.47
C ILE A 221 -9.29 4.14 18.93
N PHE A 222 -9.80 3.34 18.01
CA PHE A 222 -10.39 2.03 18.30
C PHE A 222 -9.42 0.87 18.05
N SER A 223 -8.11 1.13 17.94
CA SER A 223 -7.10 0.14 17.59
C SER A 223 -7.08 -1.08 18.51
N SER A 224 -7.27 -0.89 19.82
CA SER A 224 -7.32 -1.99 20.81
C SER A 224 -8.48 -2.97 20.56
N LEU A 225 -9.63 -2.47 20.09
CA LEU A 225 -10.77 -3.31 19.72
C LEU A 225 -10.54 -3.95 18.33
N LEU A 226 -10.05 -3.17 17.38
CA LEU A 226 -9.85 -3.60 16.00
C LEU A 226 -8.69 -4.58 15.85
N ALA A 227 -7.71 -4.56 16.75
CA ALA A 227 -6.58 -5.50 16.77
C ALA A 227 -7.00 -6.97 17.01
N THR A 228 -8.23 -7.21 17.46
CA THR A 228 -8.80 -8.56 17.61
C THR A 228 -9.30 -9.14 16.29
N LEU A 229 -9.42 -8.32 15.22
CA LEU A 229 -9.83 -8.80 13.91
C LEU A 229 -8.75 -9.69 13.28
N PRO A 230 -9.15 -10.66 12.44
CA PRO A 230 -8.19 -11.48 11.68
C PRO A 230 -7.27 -10.61 10.82
N HIS A 231 -5.99 -10.94 10.85
CA HIS A 231 -4.93 -10.17 10.16
C HIS A 231 -4.63 -10.70 8.75
#